data_e47d581cca192974c87d471fabce0949
#
_entry.id   e47d581cca192974c87d471fabce0949
#
_cell.length_a   1.000
_cell.length_b   1.000
_cell.length_c   1.000
_cell.angle_alpha   90.00
_cell.angle_beta   90.00
_cell.angle_gamma   90.00
#
_symmetry.space_group_name_H-M   'P 1'
#
loop_
_entity.id
_entity.type
_entity.pdbx_description
1 polymer ?
#
loop_
_entity_poly.entity_id
_entity_poly.type
_entity_poly.pdbx_seq_one_letter_code
_entity_poly.pdbx_strand_id
1 'polypeptide(L)'
;MMVTGEAMGCVRCIARCHLRFDEKKKQMDIEAVKEIIRQGDGLSNTLGMEFLSTPEPDIVRARMEVNDRNKQPFGFLSGGASLALAENLAGVGSMALCPGKVCVGISVSGNHVKAMAYGGVVQATAHLQHKGRTLHVWHIDITNEEGDLISTVQVTNYIITPRKNG
;
A
#
# COMPACT_ATOMS: atom_id res chain seq x y z
N MET A 1 -50.09 -13.97 -36.68
CA MET A 1 -48.78 -14.45 -37.16
C MET A 1 -47.78 -14.14 -36.09
N MET A 2 -47.38 -15.17 -35.37
CA MET A 2 -46.42 -15.11 -34.23
C MET A 2 -45.02 -14.85 -34.73
N VAL A 3 -44.23 -14.01 -34.03
CA VAL A 3 -42.80 -14.14 -33.95
C VAL A 3 -42.37 -13.83 -32.53
N THR A 4 -42.11 -14.89 -31.79
CA THR A 4 -41.37 -14.90 -30.54
C THR A 4 -39.87 -14.83 -30.85
N GLY A 5 -39.18 -13.86 -30.26
CA GLY A 5 -37.73 -13.75 -30.35
C GLY A 5 -37.17 -13.68 -28.93
N GLU A 6 -36.74 -14.83 -28.42
CA GLU A 6 -36.04 -14.95 -27.13
C GLU A 6 -34.62 -14.35 -27.24
N ALA A 7 -34.37 -13.29 -26.48
CA ALA A 7 -33.02 -12.82 -26.21
C ALA A 7 -32.48 -13.54 -24.94
N MET A 8 -31.96 -14.76 -25.13
CA MET A 8 -31.13 -15.44 -24.15
C MET A 8 -29.69 -14.88 -24.21
N GLY A 9 -29.50 -13.73 -23.59
CA GLY A 9 -28.19 -13.10 -23.41
C GLY A 9 -27.43 -13.73 -22.24
N CYS A 10 -26.39 -14.31 -22.59
CA CYS A 10 -25.23 -14.92 -21.94
C CYS A 10 -24.95 -14.51 -20.47
N VAL A 11 -25.63 -15.15 -19.52
CA VAL A 11 -25.30 -15.07 -18.06
C VAL A 11 -24.10 -15.92 -17.69
N ARG A 12 -23.44 -16.61 -18.65
CA ARG A 12 -22.31 -17.52 -18.40
C ARG A 12 -20.93 -16.89 -18.43
N CYS A 13 -20.79 -15.61 -18.73
CA CYS A 13 -19.47 -14.94 -18.79
C CYS A 13 -18.98 -14.31 -17.49
N ILE A 14 -19.85 -14.14 -16.49
CA ILE A 14 -19.46 -13.48 -15.21
C ILE A 14 -18.89 -14.47 -14.18
N ALA A 15 -19.03 -15.77 -14.38
CA ALA A 15 -18.71 -16.78 -13.37
C ALA A 15 -17.27 -17.34 -13.42
N ARG A 16 -16.32 -16.77 -14.16
CA ARG A 16 -14.96 -17.29 -14.29
C ARG A 16 -13.80 -16.34 -13.96
N CYS A 17 -14.05 -15.23 -13.31
CA CYS A 17 -12.98 -14.47 -12.69
C CYS A 17 -12.83 -14.88 -11.22
N HIS A 18 -12.68 -16.18 -10.96
CA HIS A 18 -12.17 -16.67 -9.69
C HIS A 18 -10.68 -16.36 -9.67
N LEU A 19 -10.34 -15.24 -9.02
CA LEU A 19 -8.98 -14.98 -8.53
C LEU A 19 -8.54 -16.20 -7.75
N ARG A 20 -7.68 -17.03 -8.35
CA ARG A 20 -6.91 -18.01 -7.59
C ARG A 20 -5.96 -17.22 -6.73
N PHE A 21 -6.39 -16.89 -5.52
CA PHE A 21 -5.48 -16.57 -4.44
C PHE A 21 -4.61 -17.81 -4.25
N ASP A 22 -3.30 -17.62 -4.35
CA ASP A 22 -2.34 -18.68 -4.01
C ASP A 22 -2.44 -18.89 -2.50
N GLU A 23 -3.18 -19.95 -2.08
CA GLU A 23 -3.43 -20.31 -0.69
C GLU A 23 -2.14 -20.63 0.11
N LYS A 24 -0.96 -20.60 -0.54
CA LYS A 24 0.33 -20.91 0.09
C LYS A 24 1.01 -19.75 0.80
N LYS A 25 0.63 -18.48 0.55
CA LYS A 25 1.16 -17.33 1.31
C LYS A 25 0.18 -16.93 2.41
N LYS A 26 0.33 -17.54 3.57
CA LYS A 26 -0.49 -17.24 4.77
C LYS A 26 -0.13 -15.91 5.46
N GLN A 27 0.88 -15.17 4.99
CA GLN A 27 1.37 -13.95 5.63
C GLN A 27 1.97 -12.98 4.62
N MET A 28 2.01 -11.69 4.96
CA MET A 28 2.74 -10.65 4.24
C MET A 28 4.19 -10.64 4.71
N ASP A 29 5.07 -11.32 4.00
CA ASP A 29 6.51 -11.33 4.26
C ASP A 29 7.22 -10.28 3.42
N ILE A 30 7.78 -9.26 4.08
CA ILE A 30 8.47 -8.14 3.46
C ILE A 30 9.99 -8.12 3.72
N GLU A 31 10.57 -9.17 4.31
CA GLU A 31 11.98 -9.14 4.72
C GLU A 31 12.95 -8.92 3.54
N ALA A 32 12.69 -9.54 2.39
CA ALA A 32 13.49 -9.30 1.19
C ALA A 32 13.39 -7.84 0.69
N VAL A 33 12.22 -7.22 0.83
CA VAL A 33 12.02 -5.81 0.45
C VAL A 33 12.71 -4.88 1.44
N LYS A 34 12.67 -5.18 2.74
CA LYS A 34 13.38 -4.44 3.79
C LYS A 34 14.88 -4.40 3.54
N GLU A 35 15.45 -5.51 3.06
CA GLU A 35 16.88 -5.55 2.74
C GLU A 35 17.25 -4.60 1.60
N ILE A 36 16.43 -4.54 0.54
CA ILE A 36 16.61 -3.58 -0.56
C ILE A 36 16.57 -2.14 -0.04
N ILE A 37 15.63 -1.83 0.86
CA ILE A 37 15.49 -0.49 1.45
C ILE A 37 16.71 -0.14 2.32
N ARG A 38 17.24 -1.08 3.11
CA ARG A 38 18.40 -0.84 3.97
C ARG A 38 19.68 -0.53 3.18
N GLN A 39 19.83 -1.15 2.01
CA GLN A 39 21.00 -0.97 1.14
C GLN A 39 20.94 0.33 0.33
N GLY A 40 19.76 0.97 0.21
CA GLY A 40 19.54 2.17 -0.59
C GLY A 40 19.40 3.43 0.26
N ASP A 41 19.93 4.55 -0.23
CA ASP A 41 19.68 5.88 0.33
C ASP A 41 18.33 6.38 -0.23
N GLY A 42 17.24 6.09 0.49
CA GLY A 42 15.90 6.43 0.06
C GLY A 42 15.14 7.30 1.05
N LEU A 43 14.00 7.84 0.61
CA LEU A 43 13.12 8.68 1.41
C LEU A 43 12.65 7.96 2.69
N SER A 44 12.43 6.64 2.63
CA SER A 44 12.04 5.82 3.78
C SER A 44 13.07 5.91 4.91
N ASN A 45 14.37 5.78 4.58
CA ASN A 45 15.46 5.90 5.54
C ASN A 45 15.58 7.33 6.07
N THR A 46 15.48 8.33 5.19
CA THR A 46 15.54 9.75 5.55
C THR A 46 14.46 10.12 6.56
N LEU A 47 13.23 9.66 6.37
CA LEU A 47 12.10 9.96 7.26
C LEU A 47 12.00 9.02 8.47
N GLY A 48 12.81 7.95 8.52
CA GLY A 48 12.83 7.00 9.63
C GLY A 48 11.63 6.06 9.64
N MET A 49 11.20 5.59 8.46
CA MET A 49 10.11 4.64 8.35
C MET A 49 10.57 3.23 8.70
N GLU A 50 9.82 2.53 9.54
CA GLU A 50 10.06 1.13 9.91
C GLU A 50 8.92 0.26 9.38
N PHE A 51 9.23 -0.66 8.47
CA PHE A 51 8.25 -1.57 7.87
C PHE A 51 8.18 -2.89 8.65
N LEU A 52 6.98 -3.43 8.79
CA LEU A 52 6.67 -4.61 9.60
C LEU A 52 5.95 -5.66 8.76
N SER A 53 6.44 -6.91 8.80
CA SER A 53 5.72 -8.07 8.28
C SER A 53 4.47 -8.33 9.11
N THR A 54 3.42 -8.85 8.48
CA THR A 54 2.15 -9.14 9.14
C THR A 54 1.72 -10.59 8.89
N PRO A 55 0.94 -11.18 9.79
CA PRO A 55 0.41 -12.52 9.55
C PRO A 55 -0.64 -12.56 8.43
N GLU A 56 -1.29 -11.42 8.14
CA GLU A 56 -2.30 -11.31 7.09
C GLU A 56 -1.63 -11.13 5.71
N PRO A 57 -2.08 -11.82 4.65
CA PRO A 57 -1.44 -11.80 3.34
C PRO A 57 -1.71 -10.51 2.52
N ASP A 58 -2.68 -9.72 2.92
CA ASP A 58 -3.19 -8.53 2.25
C ASP A 58 -3.04 -7.24 3.08
N ILE A 59 -2.31 -7.33 4.21
CA ILE A 59 -2.02 -6.21 5.10
C ILE A 59 -0.51 -6.05 5.23
N VAL A 60 -0.03 -4.80 5.25
CA VAL A 60 1.35 -4.45 5.62
C VAL A 60 1.32 -3.26 6.56
N ARG A 61 2.27 -3.20 7.50
CA ARG A 61 2.32 -2.14 8.51
C ARG A 61 3.67 -1.42 8.50
N ALA A 62 3.64 -0.17 8.95
CA ALA A 62 4.84 0.61 9.23
C ALA A 62 4.60 1.50 10.44
N ARG A 63 5.71 1.96 11.03
CA ARG A 63 5.67 3.03 12.03
C ARG A 63 6.70 4.10 11.70
N MET A 64 6.48 5.31 12.21
CA MET A 64 7.37 6.44 12.05
C MET A 64 7.24 7.39 13.23
N GLU A 65 8.36 7.74 13.85
CA GLU A 65 8.42 8.76 14.89
C GLU A 65 8.32 10.16 14.28
N VAL A 66 7.56 11.05 14.92
CA VAL A 66 7.46 12.46 14.52
C VAL A 66 8.65 13.23 15.10
N ASN A 67 9.57 13.62 14.25
CA ASN A 67 10.84 14.25 14.63
C ASN A 67 11.23 15.39 13.67
N ASP A 68 12.46 15.90 13.79
CA ASP A 68 12.94 17.05 13.00
C ASP A 68 12.95 16.81 11.48
N ARG A 69 12.97 15.54 11.02
CA ARG A 69 13.05 15.17 9.60
C ARG A 69 11.68 15.19 8.89
N ASN A 70 10.56 15.12 9.66
CA ASN A 70 9.23 14.92 9.11
C ASN A 70 8.16 15.84 9.72
N LYS A 71 8.53 16.72 10.65
CA LYS A 71 7.62 17.74 11.20
C LYS A 71 7.45 18.92 10.26
N GLN A 72 6.34 19.61 10.38
CA GLN A 72 6.13 20.95 9.84
C GLN A 72 6.59 22.04 10.85
N PRO A 73 6.75 23.31 10.43
CA PRO A 73 7.26 24.38 11.30
C PRO A 73 6.49 24.58 12.61
N PHE A 74 5.24 24.16 12.67
CA PHE A 74 4.36 24.31 13.84
C PHE A 74 4.50 23.17 14.86
N GLY A 75 5.46 22.25 14.70
CA GLY A 75 5.71 21.14 15.65
C GLY A 75 4.79 19.93 15.52
N PHE A 76 4.10 19.79 14.39
CA PHE A 76 3.26 18.62 14.08
C PHE A 76 3.81 17.84 12.90
N LEU A 77 3.42 16.58 12.76
CA LEU A 77 3.73 15.76 11.59
C LEU A 77 3.31 16.48 10.30
N SER A 78 4.20 16.54 9.33
CA SER A 78 3.87 17.07 8.01
C SER A 78 2.91 16.14 7.27
N GLY A 79 1.87 16.70 6.66
CA GLY A 79 0.95 15.96 5.81
C GLY A 79 1.67 15.29 4.63
N GLY A 80 2.69 15.95 4.06
CA GLY A 80 3.54 15.34 3.03
C GLY A 80 4.32 14.11 3.52
N ALA A 81 4.76 14.11 4.80
CA ALA A 81 5.40 12.94 5.40
C ALA A 81 4.41 11.78 5.62
N SER A 82 3.15 12.08 5.97
CA SER A 82 2.08 11.08 6.05
C SER A 82 1.78 10.46 4.70
N LEU A 83 1.69 11.27 3.62
CA LEU A 83 1.50 10.75 2.26
C LEU A 83 2.71 9.91 1.82
N ALA A 84 3.94 10.36 2.10
CA ALA A 84 5.15 9.61 1.80
C ALA A 84 5.19 8.26 2.54
N LEU A 85 4.80 8.22 3.83
CA LEU A 85 4.70 6.97 4.59
C LEU A 85 3.72 6.00 3.94
N ALA A 86 2.53 6.48 3.57
CA ALA A 86 1.50 5.66 2.93
C ALA A 86 1.96 5.14 1.55
N GLU A 87 2.55 5.98 0.71
CA GLU A 87 3.03 5.61 -0.63
C GLU A 87 4.14 4.55 -0.55
N ASN A 88 5.14 4.78 0.33
CA ASN A 88 6.24 3.83 0.53
C ASN A 88 5.72 2.49 1.08
N LEU A 89 4.79 2.52 2.05
CA LEU A 89 4.21 1.30 2.61
C LEU A 89 3.45 0.48 1.56
N ALA A 90 2.62 1.14 0.73
CA ALA A 90 1.92 0.50 -0.38
C ALA A 90 2.90 -0.09 -1.42
N GLY A 91 4.02 0.61 -1.68
CA GLY A 91 5.11 0.14 -2.53
C GLY A 91 5.74 -1.14 -2.00
N VAL A 92 6.08 -1.17 -0.70
CA VAL A 92 6.63 -2.35 0.00
C VAL A 92 5.67 -3.54 -0.12
N GLY A 93 4.38 -3.34 0.19
CA GLY A 93 3.36 -4.39 0.07
C GLY A 93 3.24 -4.91 -1.38
N SER A 94 3.24 -4.01 -2.36
CA SER A 94 3.16 -4.40 -3.77
C SER A 94 4.39 -5.17 -4.24
N MET A 95 5.60 -4.80 -3.80
CA MET A 95 6.84 -5.52 -4.12
C MET A 95 6.86 -6.92 -3.50
N ALA A 96 6.40 -7.07 -2.25
CA ALA A 96 6.28 -8.37 -1.58
C ALA A 96 5.29 -9.31 -2.30
N LEU A 97 4.20 -8.75 -2.86
CA LEU A 97 3.21 -9.50 -3.64
C LEU A 97 3.67 -9.86 -5.05
N CYS A 98 4.69 -9.19 -5.58
CA CYS A 98 5.20 -9.36 -6.94
C CYS A 98 6.73 -9.50 -6.97
N PRO A 99 7.32 -10.57 -6.41
CA PRO A 99 8.76 -10.78 -6.38
C PRO A 99 9.39 -10.65 -7.77
N GLY A 100 10.51 -9.90 -7.86
CA GLY A 100 11.23 -9.68 -9.11
C GLY A 100 10.61 -8.63 -10.05
N LYS A 101 9.55 -7.94 -9.62
CA LYS A 101 8.98 -6.80 -10.36
C LYS A 101 9.28 -5.49 -9.65
N VAL A 102 9.22 -4.40 -10.38
CA VAL A 102 9.32 -3.04 -9.84
C VAL A 102 7.91 -2.48 -9.66
N CYS A 103 7.64 -1.90 -8.50
CA CYS A 103 6.35 -1.29 -8.19
C CYS A 103 6.56 0.21 -7.96
N VAL A 104 5.84 1.05 -8.72
CA VAL A 104 5.95 2.50 -8.63
C VAL A 104 4.59 3.12 -8.30
N GLY A 105 4.57 4.09 -7.38
CA GLY A 105 3.38 4.88 -7.09
C GLY A 105 2.99 5.73 -8.30
N ILE A 106 1.71 5.69 -8.68
CA ILE A 106 1.17 6.54 -9.76
C ILE A 106 0.05 7.46 -9.29
N SER A 107 -0.48 7.21 -8.10
CA SER A 107 -1.45 8.09 -7.46
C SER A 107 -1.37 7.92 -5.96
N VAL A 108 -1.35 9.04 -5.24
CA VAL A 108 -1.48 9.11 -3.80
C VAL A 108 -2.43 10.25 -3.47
N SER A 109 -3.46 9.97 -2.67
CA SER A 109 -4.39 10.99 -2.20
C SER A 109 -4.87 10.66 -0.79
N GLY A 110 -5.04 11.68 0.05
CA GLY A 110 -5.45 11.43 1.43
C GLY A 110 -5.95 12.67 2.14
N ASN A 111 -6.56 12.42 3.29
CA ASN A 111 -7.07 13.44 4.21
C ASN A 111 -6.34 13.32 5.54
N HIS A 112 -5.87 14.46 6.06
CA HIS A 112 -5.28 14.57 7.38
C HIS A 112 -6.38 15.07 8.32
N VAL A 113 -6.82 14.23 9.25
CA VAL A 113 -8.02 14.48 10.07
C VAL A 113 -7.69 14.88 11.50
N LYS A 114 -6.47 14.57 11.97
CA LYS A 114 -6.00 14.94 13.31
C LYS A 114 -4.51 15.26 13.27
N ALA A 115 -4.09 16.29 14.01
CA ALA A 115 -2.68 16.65 14.15
C ALA A 115 -1.97 15.64 15.06
N MET A 116 -0.72 15.27 14.69
CA MET A 116 0.17 14.45 15.50
C MET A 116 1.37 15.29 15.96
N ALA A 117 1.55 15.41 17.27
CA ALA A 117 2.59 16.25 17.85
C ALA A 117 3.98 15.63 17.69
N TYR A 118 5.01 16.50 17.74
CA TYR A 118 6.42 16.13 17.81
C TYR A 118 6.68 15.15 18.97
N GLY A 119 7.51 14.15 18.75
CA GLY A 119 7.89 13.11 19.71
C GLY A 119 6.92 11.92 19.81
N GLY A 120 5.74 12.01 19.18
CA GLY A 120 4.82 10.87 19.12
C GLY A 120 5.15 9.91 17.97
N VAL A 121 4.54 8.74 17.97
CA VAL A 121 4.71 7.71 16.94
C VAL A 121 3.42 7.50 16.17
N VAL A 122 3.49 7.51 14.85
CA VAL A 122 2.36 7.10 14.00
C VAL A 122 2.56 5.68 13.50
N GLN A 123 1.45 4.95 13.39
CA GLN A 123 1.37 3.61 12.84
C GLN A 123 0.51 3.65 11.57
N ALA A 124 1.06 3.15 10.47
CA ALA A 124 0.34 3.02 9.22
C ALA A 124 -0.03 1.55 8.99
N THR A 125 -1.30 1.29 8.66
CA THR A 125 -1.80 -0.02 8.26
C THR A 125 -2.36 0.09 6.85
N ALA A 126 -1.76 -0.62 5.90
CA ALA A 126 -2.19 -0.65 4.52
C ALA A 126 -2.96 -1.95 4.23
N HIS A 127 -4.17 -1.79 3.71
CA HIS A 127 -5.06 -2.86 3.29
C HIS A 127 -5.12 -2.92 1.76
N LEU A 128 -4.84 -4.08 1.18
CA LEU A 128 -4.93 -4.30 -0.26
C LEU A 128 -6.39 -4.31 -0.69
N GLN A 129 -6.81 -3.30 -1.47
CA GLN A 129 -8.17 -3.19 -2.01
C GLN A 129 -8.31 -3.89 -3.37
N HIS A 130 -7.25 -3.83 -4.18
CA HIS A 130 -7.24 -4.46 -5.50
C HIS A 130 -5.85 -4.97 -5.85
N LYS A 131 -5.77 -6.22 -6.30
CA LYS A 131 -4.57 -6.87 -6.83
C LYS A 131 -4.80 -7.26 -8.29
N GLY A 132 -4.46 -6.37 -9.21
CA GLY A 132 -4.46 -6.63 -10.64
C GLY A 132 -3.10 -7.09 -11.16
N ARG A 133 -3.03 -7.42 -12.44
CA ARG A 133 -1.77 -7.79 -13.10
C ARG A 133 -0.80 -6.61 -13.23
N THR A 134 -1.32 -5.41 -13.38
CA THR A 134 -0.57 -4.18 -13.66
C THR A 134 -0.81 -3.08 -12.64
N LEU A 135 -1.87 -3.19 -11.82
CA LEU A 135 -2.22 -2.19 -10.81
C LEU A 135 -2.52 -2.88 -9.48
N HIS A 136 -2.00 -2.30 -8.40
CA HIS A 136 -2.44 -2.56 -7.04
C HIS A 136 -3.03 -1.28 -6.44
N VAL A 137 -4.16 -1.40 -5.74
CA VAL A 137 -4.78 -0.29 -5.01
C VAL A 137 -4.77 -0.63 -3.53
N TRP A 138 -4.30 0.31 -2.73
CA TRP A 138 -4.18 0.18 -1.28
C TRP A 138 -4.96 1.28 -0.59
N HIS A 139 -5.61 0.94 0.53
CA HIS A 139 -6.16 1.87 1.50
C HIS A 139 -5.28 1.85 2.75
N ILE A 140 -4.87 3.02 3.22
CA ILE A 140 -3.95 3.15 4.34
C ILE A 140 -4.55 4.06 5.40
N ASP A 141 -4.71 3.55 6.61
CA ASP A 141 -5.01 4.34 7.80
C ASP A 141 -3.73 4.55 8.61
N ILE A 142 -3.50 5.80 8.98
CA ILE A 142 -2.40 6.22 9.84
C ILE A 142 -3.01 6.66 11.16
N THR A 143 -2.63 5.99 12.25
CA THR A 143 -3.14 6.22 13.59
C THR A 143 -2.01 6.63 14.55
N ASN A 144 -2.36 7.24 15.68
CA ASN A 144 -1.44 7.40 16.80
C ASN A 144 -1.40 6.13 17.68
N GLU A 145 -0.65 6.17 18.78
CA GLU A 145 -0.49 5.06 19.73
C GLU A 145 -1.79 4.74 20.49
N GLU A 146 -2.71 5.70 20.63
CA GLU A 146 -4.02 5.53 21.24
C GLU A 146 -5.06 4.94 20.26
N GLY A 147 -4.70 4.81 18.98
CA GLY A 147 -5.59 4.30 17.92
C GLY A 147 -6.44 5.37 17.25
N ASP A 148 -6.23 6.64 17.55
CA ASP A 148 -6.93 7.75 16.87
C ASP A 148 -6.44 7.88 15.42
N LEU A 149 -7.37 8.08 14.49
CA LEU A 149 -7.07 8.32 13.10
C LEU A 149 -6.40 9.69 12.91
N ILE A 150 -5.20 9.68 12.36
CA ILE A 150 -4.41 10.87 11.98
C ILE A 150 -4.61 11.21 10.52
N SER A 151 -4.50 10.20 9.65
CA SER A 151 -4.67 10.35 8.21
C SER A 151 -5.27 9.11 7.61
N THR A 152 -6.07 9.27 6.55
CA THR A 152 -6.54 8.19 5.69
C THR A 152 -6.11 8.47 4.26
N VAL A 153 -5.51 7.47 3.59
CA VAL A 153 -4.81 7.65 2.31
C VAL A 153 -5.17 6.51 1.36
N GLN A 154 -5.33 6.82 0.09
CA GLN A 154 -5.41 5.84 -0.98
C GLN A 154 -4.19 5.94 -1.88
N VAL A 155 -3.61 4.78 -2.21
CA VAL A 155 -2.44 4.69 -3.08
C VAL A 155 -2.70 3.69 -4.20
N THR A 156 -2.32 4.08 -5.42
CA THR A 156 -2.30 3.18 -6.58
C THR A 156 -0.88 2.98 -7.05
N ASN A 157 -0.44 1.73 -7.13
CA ASN A 157 0.86 1.34 -7.66
C ASN A 157 0.72 0.70 -9.04
N TYR A 158 1.64 1.04 -9.95
CA TYR A 158 1.82 0.37 -11.23
C TYR A 158 2.92 -0.69 -11.12
N ILE A 159 2.66 -1.88 -11.66
CA ILE A 159 3.54 -3.04 -11.58
C ILE A 159 4.29 -3.20 -12.90
N ILE A 160 5.59 -2.95 -12.88
CA ILE A 160 6.48 -3.03 -14.03
C ILE A 160 7.15 -4.41 -14.06
N THR A 161 6.99 -5.13 -15.15
CA THR A 161 7.78 -6.33 -15.41
C THR A 161 9.05 -5.92 -16.13
N PRO A 162 10.25 -6.09 -15.53
CA PRO A 162 11.50 -5.77 -16.21
C PRO A 162 11.60 -6.53 -17.53
N ARG A 163 12.01 -5.85 -18.61
CA ARG A 163 12.35 -6.54 -19.85
C ARG A 163 13.58 -7.39 -19.60
N LYS A 164 13.53 -8.67 -19.94
CA LYS A 164 14.74 -9.47 -20.03
C LYS A 164 15.58 -8.84 -21.14
N ASN A 165 16.72 -8.27 -20.80
CA ASN A 165 17.70 -7.91 -21.78
C ASN A 165 18.12 -9.21 -22.46
N GLY A 166 17.79 -9.35 -23.76
CA GLY A 166 18.20 -10.46 -24.60
C GLY A 166 19.69 -10.40 -24.89
#